data_3d6c6dab313c61e7b2c32505f70921da
#
_entry.id   3d6c6dab313c61e7b2c32505f70921da
#
_cell.length_a   1.000
_cell.length_b   1.000
_cell.length_c   1.000
_cell.angle_alpha   90.00
_cell.angle_beta   90.00
_cell.angle_gamma   90.00
#
_symmetry.space_group_name_H-M   'P 1'
#
loop_
_entity.id
_entity.type
_entity.pdbx_description
1 polymer ?
#
loop_
_entity_poly.entity_id
_entity_poly.type
_entity_poly.pdbx_seq_one_letter_code
_entity_poly.pdbx_strand_id
1 'polypeptide(L)'
;VLIDDKMVVVGVGEYSRVGELAQVAELIGTDRAVVSAEAGSHRIVELAGPLRHGTLRPGESVLVDTRTAFAYERVIRQDVEQLLTPEIPQVTFDDIGGLDEQITTIRQAIELPLRHPELYRQYGLRPTKGILLYGPPGSGKTLIAQALAHSLRDFSSSGEGYFLSIKGPELLTKFVGETERQIRAIFARARVLASAKVPVVIFFDEMEALFR
;
A
#
# COMPACT_ATOMS: atom_id res chain seq x y z
N VAL A 1 -2.46 -27.27 -21.86
CA VAL A 1 -2.39 -28.64 -22.38
C VAL A 1 -2.63 -28.57 -23.88
N LEU A 2 -1.75 -29.10 -24.68
CA LEU A 2 -1.91 -29.26 -26.11
C LEU A 2 -2.56 -30.62 -26.36
N ILE A 3 -3.64 -30.61 -27.16
CA ILE A 3 -4.40 -31.81 -27.47
C ILE A 3 -4.39 -31.97 -29.00
N ASP A 4 -4.16 -33.17 -29.50
CA ASP A 4 -4.23 -33.50 -30.92
C ASP A 4 -5.66 -33.71 -31.41
N ASP A 5 -5.85 -33.92 -32.71
CA ASP A 5 -7.12 -34.16 -33.35
C ASP A 5 -7.83 -35.45 -32.86
N LYS A 6 -7.14 -36.32 -32.12
CA LYS A 6 -7.65 -37.54 -31.52
C LYS A 6 -7.97 -37.37 -30.03
N MET A 7 -7.95 -36.12 -29.51
CA MET A 7 -8.20 -35.79 -28.10
C MET A 7 -7.12 -36.37 -27.14
N VAL A 8 -5.94 -36.65 -27.63
CA VAL A 8 -4.81 -37.13 -26.82
C VAL A 8 -3.96 -35.94 -26.39
N VAL A 9 -3.56 -35.89 -25.12
CA VAL A 9 -2.66 -34.89 -24.57
C VAL A 9 -1.27 -35.12 -25.14
N VAL A 10 -0.80 -34.24 -26.00
CA VAL A 10 0.51 -34.33 -26.68
C VAL A 10 1.57 -33.42 -26.07
N GLY A 11 1.16 -32.53 -25.18
CA GLY A 11 2.12 -31.65 -24.51
C GLY A 11 1.46 -30.65 -23.54
N VAL A 12 2.30 -29.95 -22.81
CA VAL A 12 1.90 -28.81 -21.96
C VAL A 12 2.31 -27.55 -22.70
N GLY A 13 1.32 -26.80 -23.19
CA GLY A 13 1.54 -25.48 -23.77
C GLY A 13 1.76 -24.42 -22.69
N GLU A 14 2.33 -23.29 -23.05
CA GLU A 14 2.34 -22.12 -22.21
C GLU A 14 0.89 -21.64 -21.95
N TYR A 15 0.63 -21.14 -20.74
CA TYR A 15 -0.66 -20.54 -20.42
C TYR A 15 -0.90 -19.35 -21.35
N SER A 16 -2.11 -19.27 -21.92
CA SER A 16 -2.56 -18.04 -22.54
C SER A 16 -2.65 -16.97 -21.44
N ARG A 17 -1.75 -15.99 -21.48
CA ARG A 17 -1.75 -14.85 -20.54
C ARG A 17 -2.83 -13.80 -20.88
N VAL A 18 -3.81 -14.17 -21.67
CA VAL A 18 -4.91 -13.30 -22.08
C VAL A 18 -6.14 -13.63 -21.24
N GLY A 19 -6.50 -12.72 -20.37
CA GLY A 19 -7.69 -12.85 -19.53
C GLY A 19 -8.22 -11.47 -19.16
N GLU A 20 -9.39 -11.45 -18.54
CA GLU A 20 -9.99 -10.22 -17.99
C GLU A 20 -9.46 -9.98 -16.59
N LEU A 21 -9.07 -8.74 -16.31
CA LEU A 21 -8.66 -8.35 -14.96
C LEU A 21 -9.89 -8.23 -14.07
N ALA A 22 -9.91 -8.95 -12.96
CA ALA A 22 -11.00 -8.91 -12.00
C ALA A 22 -10.45 -8.75 -10.58
N GLN A 23 -11.23 -8.14 -9.70
CA GLN A 23 -10.87 -7.95 -8.30
C GLN A 23 -11.58 -8.98 -7.43
N VAL A 24 -10.85 -9.60 -6.50
CA VAL A 24 -11.41 -10.51 -5.50
C VAL A 24 -12.26 -9.71 -4.51
N ALA A 25 -13.56 -9.94 -4.50
CA ALA A 25 -14.47 -9.35 -3.53
C ALA A 25 -14.51 -10.18 -2.24
N GLU A 26 -14.62 -11.50 -2.38
CA GLU A 26 -14.73 -12.43 -1.25
C GLU A 26 -14.14 -13.80 -1.62
N LEU A 27 -13.57 -14.50 -0.65
CA LEU A 27 -13.10 -15.88 -0.82
C LEU A 27 -14.17 -16.86 -0.33
N ILE A 28 -14.49 -17.85 -1.15
CA ILE A 28 -15.44 -18.93 -0.82
C ILE A 28 -14.65 -20.22 -0.64
N GLY A 29 -14.38 -20.58 0.62
CA GLY A 29 -13.56 -21.73 0.92
C GLY A 29 -12.10 -21.53 0.49
N THR A 30 -11.45 -22.61 0.02
CA THR A 30 -10.04 -22.61 -0.38
C THR A 30 -9.82 -22.58 -1.90
N ASP A 31 -10.87 -22.78 -2.68
CA ASP A 31 -10.81 -23.08 -4.10
C ASP A 31 -11.64 -22.13 -4.99
N ARG A 32 -12.46 -21.25 -4.39
CA ARG A 32 -13.33 -20.33 -5.14
C ARG A 32 -13.27 -18.92 -4.58
N ALA A 33 -13.57 -17.94 -5.43
CA ALA A 33 -13.70 -16.54 -5.06
C ALA A 33 -14.85 -15.87 -5.80
N VAL A 34 -15.47 -14.87 -5.17
CA VAL A 34 -16.30 -13.89 -5.86
C VAL A 34 -15.38 -12.81 -6.39
N VAL A 35 -15.42 -12.57 -7.67
CA VAL A 35 -14.66 -11.50 -8.32
C VAL A 35 -15.59 -10.48 -8.94
N SER A 36 -15.20 -9.21 -8.93
CA SER A 36 -15.86 -8.13 -9.65
C SER A 36 -15.03 -7.75 -10.88
N ALA A 37 -15.66 -7.79 -12.06
CA ALA A 37 -15.09 -7.29 -13.29
C ALA A 37 -15.28 -5.76 -13.41
N GLU A 38 -14.58 -5.12 -14.35
CA GLU A 38 -14.64 -3.66 -14.57
C GLU A 38 -16.05 -3.09 -14.80
N ALA A 39 -16.98 -3.91 -15.24
CA ALA A 39 -18.39 -3.54 -15.45
C ALA A 39 -19.28 -3.63 -14.18
N GLY A 40 -18.70 -3.88 -13.00
CA GLY A 40 -19.45 -4.00 -11.74
C GLY A 40 -20.23 -5.31 -11.58
N SER A 41 -20.08 -6.28 -12.49
CA SER A 41 -20.70 -7.60 -12.37
C SER A 41 -19.88 -8.50 -11.45
N HIS A 42 -20.55 -9.10 -10.46
CA HIS A 42 -19.93 -10.12 -9.62
C HIS A 42 -20.04 -11.49 -10.28
N ARG A 43 -18.95 -12.25 -10.26
CA ARG A 43 -18.89 -13.63 -10.77
C ARG A 43 -18.17 -14.52 -9.77
N ILE A 44 -18.59 -15.78 -9.69
CA ILE A 44 -17.86 -16.80 -8.94
C ILE A 44 -16.87 -17.45 -9.90
N VAL A 45 -15.61 -17.51 -9.49
CA VAL A 45 -14.53 -18.15 -10.24
C VAL A 45 -13.86 -19.22 -9.40
N GLU A 46 -13.32 -20.23 -10.05
CA GLU A 46 -12.43 -21.22 -9.42
C GLU A 46 -11.00 -20.69 -9.41
N LEU A 47 -10.30 -20.95 -8.33
CA LEU A 47 -8.90 -20.57 -8.16
C LEU A 47 -7.98 -21.67 -8.68
N ALA A 48 -7.03 -21.33 -9.55
CA ALA A 48 -5.97 -22.24 -9.97
C ALA A 48 -5.04 -22.59 -8.79
N GLY A 49 -4.32 -23.71 -8.92
CA GLY A 49 -3.46 -24.25 -7.86
C GLY A 49 -2.61 -23.23 -7.12
N PRO A 50 -1.87 -22.33 -7.81
CA PRO A 50 -1.04 -21.30 -7.16
C PRO A 50 -1.82 -20.30 -6.28
N LEU A 51 -3.11 -20.12 -6.54
CA LEU A 51 -3.97 -19.18 -5.82
C LEU A 51 -4.74 -19.83 -4.65
N ARG A 52 -4.78 -21.16 -4.58
CA ARG A 52 -5.56 -21.92 -3.57
C ARG A 52 -4.93 -21.95 -2.18
N HIS A 53 -3.65 -21.69 -2.04
CA HIS A 53 -2.91 -21.89 -0.78
C HIS A 53 -2.90 -20.69 0.16
N GLY A 54 -4.01 -19.96 0.24
CA GLY A 54 -4.16 -18.89 1.24
C GLY A 54 -3.33 -17.62 0.96
N THR A 55 -2.77 -17.50 -0.24
CA THR A 55 -1.99 -16.33 -0.67
C THR A 55 -2.85 -15.17 -1.15
N LEU A 56 -4.12 -15.45 -1.52
CA LEU A 56 -5.04 -14.48 -2.08
C LEU A 56 -5.89 -13.82 -0.99
N ARG A 57 -6.08 -12.51 -1.07
CA ARG A 57 -6.89 -11.74 -0.13
C ARG A 57 -7.98 -10.95 -0.86
N PRO A 58 -9.12 -10.67 -0.22
CA PRO A 58 -10.11 -9.71 -0.75
C PRO A 58 -9.44 -8.37 -1.06
N GLY A 59 -9.77 -7.79 -2.20
CA GLY A 59 -9.16 -6.56 -2.72
C GLY A 59 -8.00 -6.77 -3.68
N GLU A 60 -7.46 -7.97 -3.82
CA GLU A 60 -6.38 -8.26 -4.78
C GLU A 60 -6.93 -8.48 -6.20
N SER A 61 -6.11 -8.17 -7.19
CA SER A 61 -6.46 -8.34 -8.60
C SER A 61 -5.97 -9.70 -9.11
N VAL A 62 -6.83 -10.35 -9.88
CA VAL A 62 -6.54 -11.64 -10.51
C VAL A 62 -6.88 -11.61 -11.98
N LEU A 63 -6.15 -12.38 -12.76
CA LEU A 63 -6.45 -12.61 -14.16
C LEU A 63 -7.42 -13.79 -14.29
N VAL A 64 -8.56 -13.55 -14.92
CA VAL A 64 -9.66 -14.52 -15.04
C VAL A 64 -9.86 -14.87 -16.52
N ASP A 65 -9.89 -16.14 -16.84
CA ASP A 65 -10.40 -16.60 -18.11
C ASP A 65 -11.95 -16.60 -18.06
N THR A 66 -12.56 -15.71 -18.81
CA THR A 66 -14.01 -15.52 -18.83
C THR A 66 -14.78 -16.71 -19.41
N ARG A 67 -14.12 -17.55 -20.22
CA ARG A 67 -14.74 -18.74 -20.83
C ARG A 67 -14.80 -19.90 -19.87
N THR A 68 -13.75 -20.07 -19.07
CA THR A 68 -13.64 -21.21 -18.14
C THR A 68 -14.01 -20.84 -16.72
N ALA A 69 -14.18 -19.55 -16.42
CA ALA A 69 -14.40 -19.01 -15.08
C ALA A 69 -13.28 -19.40 -14.08
N PHE A 70 -12.03 -19.50 -14.55
CA PHE A 70 -10.86 -19.75 -13.74
C PHE A 70 -10.03 -18.49 -13.50
N ALA A 71 -9.67 -18.24 -12.26
CA ALA A 71 -8.63 -17.27 -11.90
C ALA A 71 -7.29 -18.03 -11.81
N TYR A 72 -6.31 -17.64 -12.59
CA TYR A 72 -5.06 -18.41 -12.71
C TYR A 72 -3.80 -17.64 -12.32
N GLU A 73 -3.82 -16.34 -12.29
CA GLU A 73 -2.67 -15.50 -11.94
C GLU A 73 -3.09 -14.33 -11.04
N ARG A 74 -2.30 -14.07 -10.02
CA ARG A 74 -2.41 -12.85 -9.22
C ARG A 74 -1.71 -11.71 -9.94
N VAL A 75 -2.44 -10.68 -10.28
CA VAL A 75 -1.87 -9.50 -10.94
C VAL A 75 -1.58 -8.45 -9.88
N ILE A 76 -0.31 -8.19 -9.68
CA ILE A 76 0.12 -7.06 -8.87
C ILE A 76 0.13 -5.86 -9.81
N ARG A 77 -0.78 -4.92 -9.60
CA ARG A 77 -0.82 -3.69 -10.39
C ARG A 77 0.44 -2.87 -10.11
N GLN A 78 1.27 -2.70 -11.12
CA GLN A 78 2.51 -1.92 -11.03
C GLN A 78 2.27 -0.48 -10.59
N ASP A 79 1.11 0.10 -10.95
CA ASP A 79 0.73 1.47 -10.60
C ASP A 79 0.68 1.68 -9.08
N VAL A 80 0.16 0.69 -8.33
CA VAL A 80 0.09 0.73 -6.87
C VAL A 80 1.44 0.35 -6.24
N GLU A 81 2.20 -0.56 -6.85
CA GLU A 81 3.53 -0.92 -6.35
C GLU A 81 4.53 0.23 -6.45
N GLN A 82 4.48 1.03 -7.50
CA GLN A 82 5.33 2.21 -7.64
C GLN A 82 5.06 3.24 -6.54
N LEU A 83 3.78 3.46 -6.20
CA LEU A 83 3.38 4.33 -5.08
C LEU A 83 3.76 3.75 -3.71
N LEU A 84 4.02 2.44 -3.64
CA LEU A 84 4.29 1.72 -2.40
C LEU A 84 5.76 1.34 -2.21
N THR A 85 6.64 1.83 -3.08
CA THR A 85 8.09 1.61 -2.91
C THR A 85 8.58 2.50 -1.77
N PRO A 86 9.03 1.92 -0.65
CA PRO A 86 9.50 2.72 0.46
C PRO A 86 10.86 3.35 0.12
N GLU A 87 10.96 4.63 0.35
CA GLU A 87 12.23 5.36 0.28
C GLU A 87 12.92 5.35 1.64
N ILE A 88 14.25 5.38 1.64
CA ILE A 88 15.06 5.61 2.85
C ILE A 88 15.62 7.02 2.74
N PRO A 89 15.00 8.01 3.41
CA PRO A 89 15.44 9.39 3.29
C PRO A 89 16.83 9.57 3.90
N GLN A 90 17.63 10.42 3.27
CA GLN A 90 18.96 10.82 3.78
C GLN A 90 18.94 12.22 4.44
N VAL A 91 17.83 12.94 4.26
CA VAL A 91 17.66 14.30 4.83
C VAL A 91 17.54 14.21 6.34
N THR A 92 18.26 15.06 7.03
CA THR A 92 18.22 15.21 8.50
C THR A 92 17.58 16.54 8.89
N PHE A 93 17.24 16.73 10.16
CA PHE A 93 16.74 18.01 10.64
C PHE A 93 17.81 19.13 10.58
N ASP A 94 19.08 18.77 10.58
CA ASP A 94 20.20 19.72 10.48
C ASP A 94 20.32 20.34 9.08
N ASP A 95 19.71 19.71 8.08
CA ASP A 95 19.65 20.21 6.72
C ASP A 95 18.54 21.27 6.52
N ILE A 96 17.75 21.55 7.58
CA ILE A 96 16.56 22.40 7.50
C ILE A 96 16.79 23.65 8.37
N GLY A 97 16.93 24.81 7.73
CA GLY A 97 17.07 26.08 8.42
C GLY A 97 15.76 26.83 8.62
N GLY A 98 15.66 27.61 9.71
CA GLY A 98 14.57 28.58 9.93
C GLY A 98 13.21 27.99 10.32
N LEU A 99 13.16 26.71 10.72
CA LEU A 99 11.94 26.03 11.16
C LEU A 99 12.10 25.37 12.53
N ASP A 100 12.95 25.88 13.38
CA ASP A 100 13.36 25.26 14.67
C ASP A 100 12.18 25.00 15.61
N GLU A 101 11.22 25.92 15.71
CA GLU A 101 10.02 25.75 16.53
C GLU A 101 9.13 24.64 16.01
N GLN A 102 8.91 24.59 14.69
CA GLN A 102 8.09 23.56 14.02
C GLN A 102 8.74 22.19 14.16
N ILE A 103 10.04 22.09 13.94
CA ILE A 103 10.82 20.86 14.12
C ILE A 103 10.72 20.37 15.57
N THR A 104 10.90 21.27 16.53
CA THR A 104 10.81 20.93 17.95
C THR A 104 9.42 20.38 18.29
N THR A 105 8.37 21.04 17.81
CA THR A 105 6.98 20.61 18.04
C THR A 105 6.70 19.23 17.46
N ILE A 106 7.16 18.97 16.23
CA ILE A 106 6.99 17.69 15.53
C ILE A 106 7.76 16.58 16.27
N ARG A 107 9.00 16.84 16.67
CA ARG A 107 9.82 15.89 17.42
C ARG A 107 9.18 15.53 18.75
N GLN A 108 8.69 16.51 19.50
CA GLN A 108 7.98 16.26 20.75
C GLN A 108 6.70 15.44 20.54
N ALA A 109 5.94 15.70 19.49
CA ALA A 109 4.69 15.00 19.22
C ALA A 109 4.88 13.54 18.80
N ILE A 110 5.97 13.22 18.08
CA ILE A 110 6.19 11.90 17.48
C ILE A 110 7.28 11.11 18.21
N GLU A 111 8.46 11.73 18.47
CA GLU A 111 9.58 11.00 19.08
C GLU A 111 9.35 10.73 20.58
N LEU A 112 8.75 11.68 21.31
CA LEU A 112 8.57 11.53 22.75
C LEU A 112 7.74 10.31 23.15
N PRO A 113 6.60 10.00 22.48
CA PRO A 113 5.84 8.77 22.73
C PRO A 113 6.63 7.49 22.43
N LEU A 114 7.55 7.54 21.46
CA LEU A 114 8.40 6.41 21.09
C LEU A 114 9.54 6.21 22.09
N ARG A 115 10.08 7.29 22.66
CA ARG A 115 11.12 7.24 23.70
C ARG A 115 10.57 6.78 25.05
N HIS A 116 9.33 7.17 25.38
CA HIS A 116 8.75 6.97 26.71
C HIS A 116 7.34 6.34 26.63
N PRO A 117 7.18 5.18 25.97
CA PRO A 117 5.87 4.55 25.75
C PRO A 117 5.20 4.15 27.09
N GLU A 118 6.00 3.88 28.13
CA GLU A 118 5.51 3.57 29.48
C GLU A 118 4.82 4.75 30.14
N LEU A 119 5.36 5.97 29.99
CA LEU A 119 4.74 7.18 30.52
C LEU A 119 3.40 7.46 29.84
N TYR A 120 3.34 7.32 28.51
CA TYR A 120 2.09 7.50 27.77
C TYR A 120 1.02 6.50 28.22
N ARG A 121 1.39 5.25 28.49
CA ARG A 121 0.46 4.24 29.02
C ARG A 121 0.03 4.56 30.45
N GLN A 122 0.96 4.95 31.31
CA GLN A 122 0.71 5.28 32.72
C GLN A 122 -0.29 6.44 32.86
N TYR A 123 -0.12 7.48 32.04
CA TYR A 123 -0.98 8.68 32.08
C TYR A 123 -2.17 8.60 31.13
N GLY A 124 -2.42 7.47 30.45
CA GLY A 124 -3.52 7.31 29.51
C GLY A 124 -3.44 8.24 28.29
N LEU A 125 -2.26 8.74 27.95
CA LEU A 125 -2.04 9.64 26.83
C LEU A 125 -2.04 8.86 25.51
N ARG A 126 -2.67 9.45 24.49
CA ARG A 126 -2.67 8.87 23.13
C ARG A 126 -1.59 9.52 22.30
N PRO A 127 -0.65 8.74 21.70
CA PRO A 127 0.33 9.27 20.76
C PRO A 127 -0.34 9.91 19.54
N THR A 128 0.23 11.00 19.06
CA THR A 128 -0.16 11.63 17.79
C THR A 128 0.12 10.65 16.64
N LYS A 129 -0.88 10.43 15.78
CA LYS A 129 -0.79 9.50 14.64
C LYS A 129 -0.73 10.21 13.30
N GLY A 130 -1.03 11.51 13.27
CA GLY A 130 -1.03 12.31 12.06
C GLY A 130 -0.71 13.76 12.35
N ILE A 131 0.00 14.39 11.42
CA ILE A 131 0.39 15.80 11.48
C ILE A 131 -0.05 16.44 10.17
N LEU A 132 -0.69 17.59 10.24
CA LEU A 132 -1.00 18.41 9.09
C LEU A 132 0.07 19.49 8.94
N LEU A 133 0.81 19.44 7.85
CA LEU A 133 1.76 20.49 7.45
C LEU A 133 1.09 21.40 6.43
N TYR A 134 0.98 22.68 6.73
CA TYR A 134 0.41 23.68 5.82
C TYR A 134 1.35 24.88 5.66
N GLY A 135 1.29 25.51 4.51
CA GLY A 135 2.16 26.65 4.18
C GLY A 135 2.37 26.77 2.68
N PRO A 136 3.02 27.86 2.22
CA PRO A 136 3.26 28.11 0.81
C PRO A 136 4.17 27.01 0.19
N PRO A 137 4.15 26.88 -1.15
CA PRO A 137 5.11 26.05 -1.86
C PRO A 137 6.54 26.45 -1.50
N GLY A 138 7.44 25.45 -1.40
CA GLY A 138 8.85 25.71 -1.07
C GLY A 138 9.14 25.98 0.43
N SER A 139 8.15 25.90 1.33
CA SER A 139 8.35 26.14 2.77
C SER A 139 8.97 24.96 3.53
N GLY A 140 9.47 23.93 2.86
CA GLY A 140 10.19 22.81 3.50
C GLY A 140 9.30 21.67 4.02
N LYS A 141 7.99 21.63 3.72
CA LYS A 141 7.07 20.58 4.21
C LYS A 141 7.55 19.16 3.92
N THR A 142 7.95 18.91 2.69
CA THR A 142 8.47 17.60 2.26
C THR A 142 9.78 17.26 2.94
N LEU A 143 10.68 18.26 3.09
CA LEU A 143 11.96 18.07 3.80
C LEU A 143 11.75 17.70 5.27
N ILE A 144 10.82 18.37 5.97
CA ILE A 144 10.47 18.03 7.36
C ILE A 144 9.96 16.59 7.46
N ALA A 145 9.09 16.17 6.54
CA ALA A 145 8.56 14.80 6.56
C ALA A 145 9.65 13.75 6.30
N GLN A 146 10.59 14.02 5.41
CA GLN A 146 11.74 13.17 5.14
C GLN A 146 12.70 13.12 6.34
N ALA A 147 13.03 14.27 6.94
CA ALA A 147 13.88 14.34 8.11
C ALA A 147 13.27 13.62 9.33
N LEU A 148 11.93 13.70 9.48
CA LEU A 148 11.22 12.93 10.48
C LEU A 148 11.36 11.42 10.23
N ALA A 149 11.14 10.97 9.02
CA ALA A 149 11.30 9.54 8.68
C ALA A 149 12.74 9.06 8.93
N HIS A 150 13.73 9.91 8.65
CA HIS A 150 15.13 9.62 8.96
C HIS A 150 15.36 9.50 10.46
N SER A 151 14.87 10.44 11.28
CA SER A 151 15.07 10.44 12.73
C SER A 151 14.39 9.24 13.42
N LEU A 152 13.30 8.74 12.84
CA LEU A 152 12.60 7.59 13.40
C LEU A 152 13.37 6.26 13.24
N ARG A 153 14.40 6.20 12.42
CA ARG A 153 15.28 5.03 12.26
C ARG A 153 15.94 4.64 13.60
N ASP A 154 16.24 5.61 14.43
CA ASP A 154 16.87 5.39 15.76
C ASP A 154 15.96 4.60 16.71
N PHE A 155 14.66 4.54 16.42
CA PHE A 155 13.67 3.76 17.19
C PHE A 155 13.41 2.38 16.62
N SER A 156 14.05 2.04 15.50
CA SER A 156 13.95 0.73 14.86
C SER A 156 15.03 -0.22 15.37
N SER A 157 14.67 -1.47 15.60
CA SER A 157 15.65 -2.52 15.94
C SER A 157 16.61 -2.84 14.79
N SER A 158 16.21 -2.56 13.55
CA SER A 158 17.02 -2.78 12.34
C SER A 158 17.81 -1.54 11.91
N GLY A 159 17.59 -0.38 12.55
CA GLY A 159 18.15 0.89 12.08
C GLY A 159 17.53 1.39 10.77
N GLU A 160 16.36 0.86 10.39
CA GLU A 160 15.63 1.23 9.18
C GLU A 160 14.41 2.07 9.53
N GLY A 161 14.01 2.94 8.61
CA GLY A 161 12.77 3.69 8.65
C GLY A 161 12.30 3.91 7.21
N TYR A 162 11.02 3.74 6.97
CA TYR A 162 10.46 3.85 5.63
C TYR A 162 9.64 5.12 5.46
N PHE A 163 9.79 5.73 4.30
CA PHE A 163 9.05 6.90 3.87
C PHE A 163 8.26 6.55 2.62
N LEU A 164 6.94 6.63 2.71
CA LEU A 164 6.02 6.45 1.58
C LEU A 164 5.54 7.83 1.16
N SER A 165 6.01 8.33 0.03
CA SER A 165 5.61 9.62 -0.54
C SER A 165 4.51 9.40 -1.59
N ILE A 166 3.37 10.06 -1.39
CA ILE A 166 2.19 9.90 -2.24
C ILE A 166 1.71 11.29 -2.62
N LYS A 167 1.57 11.54 -3.91
CA LYS A 167 1.03 12.80 -4.41
C LYS A 167 -0.48 12.68 -4.63
N GLY A 168 -1.25 13.65 -4.15
CA GLY A 168 -2.70 13.69 -4.32
C GLY A 168 -3.18 13.45 -5.76
N PRO A 169 -2.61 14.11 -6.79
CA PRO A 169 -2.97 13.86 -8.18
C PRO A 169 -2.79 12.41 -8.66
N GLU A 170 -1.83 11.67 -8.10
CA GLU A 170 -1.57 10.27 -8.44
C GLU A 170 -2.67 9.32 -7.94
N LEU A 171 -3.41 9.74 -6.91
CA LEU A 171 -4.56 9.01 -6.38
C LEU A 171 -5.87 9.32 -7.14
N LEU A 172 -5.88 10.40 -7.94
CA LEU A 172 -7.05 10.78 -8.71
C LEU A 172 -7.16 9.90 -9.96
N THR A 173 -8.02 8.92 -9.90
CA THR A 173 -8.38 8.10 -11.05
C THR A 173 -9.78 8.47 -11.55
N LYS A 174 -10.04 8.20 -12.84
CA LYS A 174 -11.34 8.48 -13.47
C LYS A 174 -12.46 7.57 -12.95
N PHE A 175 -12.15 6.57 -12.14
CA PHE A 175 -13.10 5.56 -11.66
C PHE A 175 -13.49 5.81 -10.22
N VAL A 176 -14.79 5.82 -9.96
CA VAL A 176 -15.35 5.97 -8.61
C VAL A 176 -14.93 4.79 -7.73
N GLY A 177 -14.45 5.09 -6.53
CA GLY A 177 -14.00 4.08 -5.55
C GLY A 177 -12.55 3.60 -5.70
N GLU A 178 -11.88 3.91 -6.81
CA GLU A 178 -10.47 3.52 -7.00
C GLU A 178 -9.54 4.26 -6.03
N THR A 179 -9.77 5.55 -5.82
CA THR A 179 -8.99 6.36 -4.87
C THR A 179 -9.07 5.80 -3.44
N GLU A 180 -10.27 5.42 -2.98
CA GLU A 180 -10.44 4.80 -1.66
C GLU A 180 -9.70 3.48 -1.55
N ARG A 181 -9.74 2.67 -2.59
CA ARG A 181 -9.03 1.40 -2.66
C ARG A 181 -7.52 1.58 -2.60
N GLN A 182 -6.98 2.56 -3.34
CA GLN A 182 -5.54 2.88 -3.33
C GLN A 182 -5.10 3.34 -1.94
N ILE A 183 -5.85 4.23 -1.30
CA ILE A 183 -5.58 4.67 0.07
C ILE A 183 -5.55 3.47 1.02
N ARG A 184 -6.53 2.56 0.94
CA ARG A 184 -6.56 1.34 1.75
C ARG A 184 -5.33 0.45 1.51
N ALA A 185 -4.89 0.31 0.26
CA ALA A 185 -3.71 -0.47 -0.11
C ALA A 185 -2.42 0.14 0.48
N ILE A 186 -2.28 1.48 0.45
CA ILE A 186 -1.18 2.21 1.06
C ILE A 186 -1.09 1.90 2.56
N PHE A 187 -2.20 2.06 3.29
CA PHE A 187 -2.21 1.75 4.72
C PHE A 187 -1.99 0.27 5.02
N ALA A 188 -2.49 -0.63 4.17
CA ALA A 188 -2.23 -2.06 4.32
C ALA A 188 -0.73 -2.37 4.16
N ARG A 189 -0.08 -1.78 3.17
CA ARG A 189 1.37 -1.91 2.95
C ARG A 189 2.17 -1.36 4.12
N ALA A 190 1.82 -0.16 4.57
CA ALA A 190 2.47 0.46 5.72
C ALA A 190 2.36 -0.42 6.99
N ARG A 191 1.21 -1.07 7.22
CA ARG A 191 1.04 -2.00 8.35
C ARG A 191 1.95 -3.23 8.23
N VAL A 192 2.12 -3.77 7.02
CA VAL A 192 3.03 -4.89 6.78
C VAL A 192 4.47 -4.49 7.11
N LEU A 193 4.92 -3.32 6.66
CA LEU A 193 6.26 -2.80 6.98
C LEU A 193 6.40 -2.54 8.49
N ALA A 194 5.42 -1.92 9.10
CA ALA A 194 5.41 -1.62 10.54
C ALA A 194 5.35 -2.88 11.43
N SER A 195 4.83 -4.01 10.92
CA SER A 195 4.79 -5.27 11.68
C SER A 195 6.18 -5.83 12.00
N ALA A 196 7.19 -5.45 11.23
CA ALA A 196 8.61 -5.74 11.48
C ALA A 196 9.24 -4.80 12.55
N LYS A 197 8.44 -3.99 13.25
CA LYS A 197 8.89 -2.95 14.19
C LYS A 197 9.77 -1.87 13.53
N VAL A 198 9.56 -1.63 12.27
CA VAL A 198 10.20 -0.56 11.50
C VAL A 198 9.24 0.62 11.43
N PRO A 199 9.65 1.84 11.82
CA PRO A 199 8.83 3.02 11.68
C PRO A 199 8.51 3.32 10.22
N VAL A 200 7.25 3.68 9.94
CA VAL A 200 6.78 4.01 8.60
C VAL A 200 6.11 5.37 8.64
N VAL A 201 6.60 6.30 7.84
CA VAL A 201 5.98 7.60 7.62
C VAL A 201 5.29 7.58 6.26
N ILE A 202 3.99 7.86 6.25
CA ILE A 202 3.21 8.06 5.03
C ILE A 202 3.03 9.56 4.86
N PHE A 203 3.56 10.10 3.79
CA PHE A 203 3.44 11.52 3.47
C PHE A 203 2.52 11.69 2.26
N PHE A 204 1.42 12.39 2.47
CA PHE A 204 0.51 12.79 1.40
C PHE A 204 0.82 14.23 1.01
N ASP A 205 1.37 14.42 -0.19
CA ASP A 205 1.63 15.74 -0.76
C ASP A 205 0.48 16.18 -1.66
N GLU A 206 0.32 17.50 -1.80
CA GLU A 206 -0.72 18.09 -2.66
C GLU A 206 -2.14 17.55 -2.40
N MET A 207 -2.46 17.33 -1.12
CA MET A 207 -3.74 16.74 -0.69
C MET A 207 -4.96 17.53 -1.16
N GLU A 208 -4.82 18.83 -1.42
CA GLU A 208 -5.89 19.68 -1.94
C GLU A 208 -6.46 19.19 -3.28
N ALA A 209 -5.68 18.43 -4.04
CA ALA A 209 -6.16 17.83 -5.28
C ALA A 209 -7.30 16.84 -5.04
N LEU A 210 -7.32 16.15 -3.89
CA LEU A 210 -8.33 15.14 -3.54
C LEU A 210 -9.68 15.73 -3.14
N PHE A 211 -9.75 17.03 -2.86
CA PHE A 211 -10.94 17.70 -2.32
C PHE A 211 -11.58 18.70 -3.32
N ARG A 212 -11.26 18.58 -4.60
CA ARG A 212 -11.83 19.42 -5.68
C ARG A 212 -13.04 18.77 -6.32
#